data_4e3a0c5317ff80b2a5ad3e3cc029d34d
#
_entry.id   4e3a0c5317ff80b2a5ad3e3cc029d34d
#
_cell.length_a   1.000
_cell.length_b   1.000
_cell.length_c   1.000
_cell.angle_alpha   90.00
_cell.angle_beta   90.00
_cell.angle_gamma   90.00
#
_symmetry.space_group_name_H-M   'P 1'
#
loop_
_entity.id
_entity.type
_entity.pdbx_description
1 polymer ?
#
loop_
_entity_poly.entity_id
_entity_poly.type
_entity_poly.pdbx_seq_one_letter_code
_entity_poly.pdbx_strand_id
1 'polypeptide(L)'
;QPSQDPSNRTRVVKEEREKIYSNWVNRDVAYIITKEEKEAFKKLKTDEERENFIAQFWARRDPNPDTEENEYREEYYERIAYANEHFASGIPGWKTDRGRIYITWGKPDGIESRPSGGSYDRPSYEGGGSTTTYPFEVWFYRHLEGIGSGIEIEFVDPTGTGEYRIARSPNEKDALAMVPGAGLTLNEQLGLSSKADRLTGMGNNYYQREQDSPFRRMEI
;
A
#
# COMPACT_ATOMS: atom_id res chain seq x y z
N GLN A 1 49.56 -13.72 -0.25
CA GLN A 1 48.46 -12.78 0.12
C GLN A 1 48.32 -11.74 -1.01
N PRO A 2 47.13 -11.57 -1.60
CA PRO A 2 46.93 -10.52 -2.58
C PRO A 2 46.99 -9.15 -1.88
N SER A 3 47.93 -8.30 -2.28
CA SER A 3 48.01 -6.92 -1.84
C SER A 3 46.76 -6.18 -2.32
N GLN A 4 45.91 -5.75 -1.40
CA GLN A 4 44.76 -4.92 -1.73
C GLN A 4 45.26 -3.51 -2.04
N ASP A 5 45.20 -3.16 -3.32
CA ASP A 5 45.56 -1.84 -3.82
C ASP A 5 44.69 -0.77 -3.09
N PRO A 6 45.29 0.28 -2.48
CA PRO A 6 44.57 1.37 -1.81
C PRO A 6 43.55 2.07 -2.71
N SER A 7 43.80 2.15 -4.00
CA SER A 7 42.87 2.75 -4.97
C SER A 7 41.58 1.93 -5.11
N ASN A 8 41.65 0.61 -5.01
CA ASN A 8 40.51 -0.30 -5.07
C ASN A 8 39.65 -0.19 -3.81
N ARG A 9 40.23 -0.03 -2.61
CA ARG A 9 39.51 0.23 -1.37
C ARG A 9 38.69 1.53 -1.43
N THR A 10 39.31 2.61 -1.90
CA THR A 10 38.66 3.91 -2.02
C THR A 10 37.48 3.86 -3.00
N ARG A 11 37.63 3.13 -4.10
CA ARG A 11 36.60 2.93 -5.10
C ARG A 11 35.41 2.13 -4.51
N VAL A 12 35.67 1.03 -3.82
CA VAL A 12 34.64 0.19 -3.17
C VAL A 12 33.85 1.00 -2.13
N VAL A 13 34.53 1.76 -1.27
CA VAL A 13 33.87 2.62 -0.27
C VAL A 13 32.98 3.67 -0.93
N LYS A 14 33.41 4.26 -2.05
CA LYS A 14 32.60 5.23 -2.78
C LYS A 14 31.35 4.58 -3.40
N GLU A 15 31.51 3.41 -4.03
CA GLU A 15 30.39 2.66 -4.62
C GLU A 15 29.37 2.24 -3.56
N GLU A 16 29.83 1.84 -2.38
CA GLU A 16 28.95 1.50 -1.25
C GLU A 16 28.17 2.71 -0.74
N ARG A 17 28.82 3.87 -0.60
CA ARG A 17 28.13 5.12 -0.20
C ARG A 17 27.09 5.57 -1.22
N GLU A 18 27.40 5.55 -2.51
CA GLU A 18 26.45 5.86 -3.58
C GLU A 18 25.23 4.93 -3.52
N LYS A 19 25.46 3.65 -3.21
CA LYS A 19 24.37 2.68 -3.04
C LYS A 19 23.51 2.98 -1.82
N ILE A 20 24.10 3.41 -0.71
CA ILE A 20 23.35 3.81 0.50
C ILE A 20 22.41 4.98 0.18
N TYR A 21 22.92 6.04 -0.46
CA TYR A 21 22.11 7.20 -0.81
C TYR A 21 21.03 6.89 -1.87
N SER A 22 21.37 6.05 -2.84
CA SER A 22 20.40 5.56 -3.83
C SER A 22 19.29 4.72 -3.18
N ASN A 23 19.62 3.87 -2.22
CA ASN A 23 18.65 3.09 -1.47
C ASN A 23 17.77 4.01 -0.61
N TRP A 24 18.34 4.99 0.06
CA TRP A 24 17.59 5.91 0.87
C TRP A 24 16.50 6.63 0.05
N VAL A 25 16.86 7.26 -1.06
CA VAL A 25 15.92 8.06 -1.87
C VAL A 25 14.93 7.22 -2.67
N ASN A 26 15.30 6.02 -3.11
CA ASN A 26 14.47 5.19 -3.99
C ASN A 26 13.75 4.04 -3.27
N ARG A 27 14.12 3.75 -2.04
CA ARG A 27 13.55 2.67 -1.23
C ARG A 27 13.03 3.20 0.11
N ASP A 28 13.93 3.72 0.96
CA ASP A 28 13.57 4.01 2.35
C ASP A 28 12.49 5.08 2.45
N VAL A 29 12.64 6.20 1.75
CA VAL A 29 11.70 7.31 1.77
C VAL A 29 10.83 7.44 0.52
N ALA A 30 10.79 6.40 -0.31
CA ALA A 30 10.13 6.42 -1.62
C ALA A 30 8.65 6.84 -1.56
N TYR A 31 7.95 6.54 -0.46
CA TYR A 31 6.53 6.83 -0.30
C TYR A 31 6.21 8.17 0.37
N ILE A 32 7.22 8.87 0.90
CA ILE A 32 7.02 10.13 1.62
C ILE A 32 7.84 11.29 1.07
N ILE A 33 8.81 11.01 0.20
CA ILE A 33 9.61 12.05 -0.46
C ILE A 33 8.81 12.70 -1.58
N THR A 34 8.76 14.03 -1.61
CA THR A 34 8.11 14.73 -2.70
C THR A 34 8.94 14.67 -3.98
N LYS A 35 8.31 14.95 -5.11
CA LYS A 35 8.99 14.99 -6.40
C LYS A 35 10.12 16.03 -6.41
N GLU A 36 9.84 17.20 -5.85
CA GLU A 36 10.80 18.32 -5.74
C GLU A 36 11.98 17.96 -4.85
N GLU A 37 11.73 17.33 -3.70
CA GLU A 37 12.77 16.83 -2.81
C GLU A 37 13.65 15.77 -3.49
N LYS A 38 13.05 14.84 -4.21
CA LYS A 38 13.77 13.80 -4.96
C LYS A 38 14.63 14.38 -6.07
N GLU A 39 14.13 15.37 -6.79
CA GLU A 39 14.89 16.07 -7.83
C GLU A 39 16.04 16.91 -7.25
N ALA A 40 15.80 17.57 -6.10
CA ALA A 40 16.85 18.30 -5.39
C ALA A 40 17.96 17.36 -4.90
N PHE A 41 17.59 16.23 -4.27
CA PHE A 41 18.55 15.24 -3.80
C PHE A 41 19.45 14.69 -4.91
N LYS A 42 18.89 14.42 -6.08
CA LYS A 42 19.64 13.92 -7.25
C LYS A 42 20.68 14.89 -7.79
N LYS A 43 20.55 16.18 -7.51
CA LYS A 43 21.50 17.22 -7.95
C LYS A 43 22.71 17.36 -7.03
N LEU A 44 22.64 16.79 -5.82
CA LEU A 44 23.70 16.87 -4.83
C LEU A 44 24.88 16.01 -5.25
N LYS A 45 26.09 16.55 -5.08
CA LYS A 45 27.32 15.94 -5.59
C LYS A 45 28.22 15.38 -4.51
N THR A 46 28.16 15.95 -3.31
CA THR A 46 29.00 15.55 -2.18
C THR A 46 28.22 14.77 -1.14
N ASP A 47 28.92 13.92 -0.39
CA ASP A 47 28.34 13.17 0.71
C ASP A 47 27.79 14.11 1.79
N GLU A 48 28.53 15.20 2.08
CA GLU A 48 28.12 16.21 3.07
C GLU A 48 26.80 16.89 2.68
N GLU A 49 26.63 17.27 1.41
CA GLU A 49 25.36 17.83 0.92
C GLU A 49 24.21 16.85 1.08
N ARG A 50 24.44 15.57 0.80
CA ARG A 50 23.42 14.52 0.92
C ARG A 50 23.06 14.24 2.38
N GLU A 51 24.04 14.15 3.28
CA GLU A 51 23.84 13.98 4.72
C GLU A 51 23.05 15.16 5.30
N ASN A 52 23.41 16.39 4.95
CA ASN A 52 22.66 17.58 5.35
C ASN A 52 21.24 17.58 4.83
N PHE A 53 21.03 17.16 3.58
CA PHE A 53 19.68 17.04 3.02
C PHE A 53 18.86 16.01 3.80
N ILE A 54 19.40 14.83 4.09
CA ILE A 54 18.74 13.78 4.87
C ILE A 54 18.37 14.28 6.28
N ALA A 55 19.30 14.97 6.93
CA ALA A 55 19.04 15.57 8.24
C ALA A 55 17.89 16.58 8.18
N GLN A 56 17.89 17.48 7.20
CA GLN A 56 16.81 18.46 7.01
C GLN A 56 15.49 17.82 6.58
N PHE A 57 15.52 16.73 5.80
CA PHE A 57 14.34 15.99 5.40
C PHE A 57 13.58 15.46 6.64
N TRP A 58 14.30 14.87 7.59
CA TRP A 58 13.70 14.37 8.82
C TRP A 58 13.33 15.48 9.79
N ALA A 59 14.16 16.52 9.94
CA ALA A 59 13.88 17.66 10.81
C ALA A 59 12.58 18.39 10.42
N ARG A 60 12.26 18.49 9.12
CA ARG A 60 10.99 19.09 8.68
C ARG A 60 9.75 18.26 9.01
N ARG A 61 9.94 16.98 9.30
CA ARG A 61 8.87 16.02 9.61
C ARG A 61 8.81 15.66 11.09
N ASP A 62 9.67 16.27 11.87
CA ASP A 62 9.73 16.08 13.31
C ASP A 62 8.52 16.72 13.99
N PRO A 63 7.66 15.95 14.69
CA PRO A 63 6.50 16.50 15.36
C PRO A 63 6.85 17.25 16.64
N ASN A 64 8.02 17.00 17.22
CA ASN A 64 8.45 17.60 18.47
C ASN A 64 9.95 17.97 18.44
N PRO A 65 10.32 19.12 17.84
CA PRO A 65 11.72 19.54 17.70
C PRO A 65 12.44 19.79 19.02
N ASP A 66 11.73 19.80 20.15
CA ASP A 66 12.30 19.99 21.49
C ASP A 66 12.90 18.71 22.07
N THR A 67 12.64 17.56 21.47
CA THR A 67 13.25 16.27 21.83
C THR A 67 14.48 15.98 20.98
N GLU A 68 15.38 15.15 21.49
CA GLU A 68 16.60 14.73 20.79
C GLU A 68 16.29 13.66 19.72
N GLU A 69 15.18 12.95 19.91
CA GLU A 69 14.68 11.88 19.06
C GLU A 69 13.64 12.44 18.09
N ASN A 70 13.67 11.99 16.85
CA ASN A 70 12.65 12.30 15.86
C ASN A 70 11.65 11.13 15.80
N GLU A 71 10.53 11.27 16.51
CA GLU A 71 9.54 10.21 16.68
C GLU A 71 8.92 9.77 15.34
N TYR A 72 8.73 10.70 14.41
CA TYR A 72 8.21 10.37 13.08
C TYR A 72 9.18 9.49 12.29
N ARG A 73 10.50 9.80 12.36
CA ARG A 73 11.53 9.00 11.69
C ARG A 73 11.58 7.58 12.25
N GLU A 74 11.56 7.45 13.57
CA GLU A 74 11.62 6.15 14.23
C GLU A 74 10.40 5.31 13.88
N GLU A 75 9.20 5.86 14.05
CA GLU A 75 7.96 5.19 13.69
C GLU A 75 7.95 4.80 12.20
N TYR A 76 8.46 5.66 11.33
CA TYR A 76 8.52 5.37 9.90
C TYR A 76 9.40 4.16 9.57
N TYR A 77 10.57 4.05 10.17
CA TYR A 77 11.45 2.88 9.99
C TYR A 77 10.88 1.62 10.64
N GLU A 78 10.20 1.73 11.75
CA GLU A 78 9.46 0.60 12.35
C GLU A 78 8.36 0.09 11.41
N ARG A 79 7.65 0.98 10.73
CA ARG A 79 6.64 0.62 9.73
C ARG A 79 7.25 -0.14 8.54
N ILE A 80 8.44 0.28 8.08
CA ILE A 80 9.16 -0.45 7.01
C ILE A 80 9.56 -1.84 7.49
N ALA A 81 10.11 -1.95 8.69
CA ALA A 81 10.49 -3.24 9.27
C ALA A 81 9.28 -4.18 9.39
N TYR A 82 8.19 -3.68 9.95
CA TYR A 82 6.93 -4.41 10.06
C TYR A 82 6.41 -4.89 8.70
N ALA A 83 6.38 -4.00 7.71
CA ALA A 83 5.92 -4.35 6.37
C ALA A 83 6.77 -5.45 5.73
N ASN A 84 8.10 -5.40 5.90
CA ASN A 84 8.99 -6.42 5.38
C ASN A 84 8.83 -7.77 6.08
N GLU A 85 8.53 -7.77 7.37
CA GLU A 85 8.31 -8.99 8.15
C GLU A 85 6.95 -9.64 7.83
N HIS A 86 5.88 -8.82 7.71
CA HIS A 86 4.51 -9.35 7.67
C HIS A 86 3.88 -9.41 6.28
N PHE A 87 4.36 -8.62 5.32
CA PHE A 87 3.72 -8.50 4.01
C PHE A 87 4.57 -9.01 2.85
N ALA A 88 5.73 -9.59 3.11
CA ALA A 88 6.54 -10.21 2.06
C ALA A 88 5.81 -11.43 1.46
N SER A 89 5.79 -11.52 0.12
CA SER A 89 5.11 -12.58 -0.62
C SER A 89 5.77 -12.81 -1.98
N GLY A 90 6.99 -13.35 -1.98
CA GLY A 90 7.81 -13.45 -3.20
C GLY A 90 8.46 -12.13 -3.64
N ILE A 91 7.94 -11.00 -3.16
CA ILE A 91 8.56 -9.67 -3.26
C ILE A 91 8.75 -9.10 -1.85
N PRO A 92 9.70 -8.16 -1.67
CA PRO A 92 9.89 -7.48 -0.38
C PRO A 92 8.60 -6.83 0.10
N GLY A 93 8.31 -6.94 1.41
CA GLY A 93 7.06 -6.44 1.98
C GLY A 93 6.81 -4.95 1.75
N TRP A 94 7.85 -4.12 1.77
CA TRP A 94 7.73 -2.69 1.48
C TRP A 94 7.24 -2.38 0.05
N LYS A 95 7.41 -3.30 -0.91
CA LYS A 95 6.93 -3.16 -2.30
C LYS A 95 5.50 -3.63 -2.52
N THR A 96 4.93 -4.38 -1.58
CA THR A 96 3.55 -4.86 -1.68
C THR A 96 2.56 -3.72 -1.49
N ASP A 97 1.34 -3.88 -1.95
CA ASP A 97 0.28 -2.89 -1.74
C ASP A 97 0.00 -2.67 -0.25
N ARG A 98 -0.08 -3.77 0.54
CA ARG A 98 -0.25 -3.66 2.00
C ARG A 98 0.92 -2.91 2.65
N GLY A 99 2.16 -3.23 2.24
CA GLY A 99 3.35 -2.55 2.74
C GLY A 99 3.35 -1.07 2.42
N ARG A 100 3.00 -0.69 1.20
CA ARG A 100 2.89 0.71 0.78
C ARG A 100 1.89 1.49 1.64
N ILE A 101 0.70 0.95 1.84
CA ILE A 101 -0.33 1.59 2.66
C ILE A 101 0.11 1.69 4.11
N TYR A 102 0.64 0.61 4.68
CA TYR A 102 1.09 0.58 6.07
C TYR A 102 2.25 1.56 6.34
N ILE A 103 3.23 1.62 5.45
CA ILE A 103 4.38 2.54 5.59
C ILE A 103 3.90 3.99 5.49
N THR A 104 3.00 4.29 4.55
CA THR A 104 2.52 5.66 4.32
C THR A 104 1.59 6.12 5.43
N TRP A 105 0.63 5.30 5.83
CA TRP A 105 -0.49 5.71 6.69
C TRP A 105 -0.46 5.11 8.09
N GLY A 106 0.44 4.13 8.32
CA GLY A 106 0.55 3.45 9.61
C GLY A 106 -0.45 2.31 9.79
N LYS A 107 -0.52 1.85 11.03
CA LYS A 107 -1.40 0.76 11.43
C LYS A 107 -2.87 1.18 11.27
N PRO A 108 -3.72 0.38 10.59
CA PRO A 108 -5.15 0.64 10.53
C PRO A 108 -5.80 0.54 11.92
N ASP A 109 -6.90 1.27 12.12
CA ASP A 109 -7.71 1.21 13.34
C ASP A 109 -8.42 -0.14 13.50
N GLY A 110 -8.75 -0.79 12.38
CA GLY A 110 -9.35 -2.12 12.36
C GLY A 110 -8.99 -2.89 11.10
N ILE A 111 -8.97 -4.20 11.22
CA ILE A 111 -8.74 -5.13 10.09
C ILE A 111 -9.80 -6.23 10.17
N GLU A 112 -10.58 -6.38 9.10
CA GLU A 112 -11.32 -7.60 8.83
C GLU A 112 -10.49 -8.47 7.91
N SER A 113 -10.16 -9.70 8.33
CA SER A 113 -9.31 -10.61 7.54
C SER A 113 -10.02 -11.93 7.31
N ARG A 114 -10.02 -12.37 6.05
CA ARG A 114 -10.50 -13.69 5.61
C ARG A 114 -9.41 -14.39 4.82
N PRO A 115 -8.41 -14.95 5.50
CA PRO A 115 -7.18 -15.45 4.86
C PRO A 115 -7.40 -16.69 4.00
N SER A 116 -8.52 -17.38 4.17
CA SER A 116 -8.90 -18.55 3.35
C SER A 116 -10.02 -18.25 2.36
N GLY A 117 -10.54 -17.03 2.33
CA GLY A 117 -11.76 -16.74 1.57
C GLY A 117 -12.96 -17.56 2.05
N GLY A 118 -13.74 -18.10 1.11
CA GLY A 118 -14.84 -19.02 1.38
C GLY A 118 -16.21 -18.35 1.26
N SER A 119 -17.23 -18.95 1.91
CA SER A 119 -18.59 -18.45 1.85
C SER A 119 -18.70 -17.03 2.41
N TYR A 120 -19.37 -16.17 1.68
CA TYR A 120 -19.50 -14.75 1.99
C TYR A 120 -20.92 -14.27 1.67
N ASP A 121 -21.59 -13.74 2.68
CA ASP A 121 -22.88 -13.07 2.53
C ASP A 121 -22.62 -11.59 2.32
N ARG A 122 -22.93 -11.10 1.12
CA ARG A 122 -22.71 -9.70 0.78
C ARG A 122 -23.61 -8.80 1.60
N PRO A 123 -23.08 -7.74 2.19
CA PRO A 123 -23.93 -6.70 2.77
C PRO A 123 -24.79 -6.04 1.69
N SER A 124 -25.86 -5.37 2.11
CA SER A 124 -26.82 -4.75 1.19
C SER A 124 -26.18 -3.74 0.23
N TYR A 125 -25.17 -3.02 0.68
CA TYR A 125 -24.43 -2.05 -0.15
C TYR A 125 -23.53 -2.71 -1.21
N GLU A 126 -23.26 -4.01 -1.11
CA GLU A 126 -22.61 -4.82 -2.15
C GLU A 126 -23.62 -5.60 -3.01
N GLY A 127 -24.93 -5.35 -2.84
CA GLY A 127 -26.00 -5.97 -3.60
C GLY A 127 -26.62 -7.20 -2.94
N GLY A 128 -26.21 -7.59 -1.75
CA GLY A 128 -26.71 -8.76 -1.02
C GLY A 128 -26.45 -10.09 -1.73
N GLY A 129 -27.09 -11.15 -1.23
CA GLY A 129 -26.88 -12.51 -1.73
C GLY A 129 -25.56 -13.11 -1.28
N SER A 130 -25.39 -14.42 -1.49
CA SER A 130 -24.21 -15.16 -1.05
C SER A 130 -23.29 -15.49 -2.23
N THR A 131 -21.99 -15.51 -1.96
CA THR A 131 -20.98 -15.94 -2.93
C THR A 131 -19.83 -16.67 -2.23
N THR A 132 -18.80 -17.01 -2.97
CA THR A 132 -17.51 -17.49 -2.44
C THR A 132 -16.44 -16.47 -2.82
N THR A 133 -15.56 -16.14 -1.87
CA THR A 133 -14.51 -15.15 -2.09
C THR A 133 -13.13 -15.78 -2.18
N TYR A 134 -12.22 -15.09 -2.86
CA TYR A 134 -10.80 -15.22 -2.64
C TYR A 134 -10.40 -14.75 -1.23
N PRO A 135 -9.20 -15.06 -0.76
CA PRO A 135 -8.64 -14.41 0.43
C PRO A 135 -8.69 -12.89 0.28
N PHE A 136 -9.14 -12.21 1.32
CA PHE A 136 -9.19 -10.74 1.33
C PHE A 136 -9.06 -10.17 2.73
N GLU A 137 -8.69 -8.91 2.79
CA GLU A 137 -8.66 -8.09 4.01
C GLU A 137 -9.31 -6.74 3.73
N VAL A 138 -10.01 -6.20 4.73
CA VAL A 138 -10.50 -4.83 4.72
C VAL A 138 -9.84 -4.08 5.87
N TRP A 139 -9.08 -3.05 5.54
CA TRP A 139 -8.43 -2.19 6.50
C TRP A 139 -9.27 -0.93 6.70
N PHE A 140 -9.58 -0.64 7.93
CA PHE A 140 -10.35 0.53 8.32
C PHE A 140 -9.44 1.57 8.98
N TYR A 141 -9.50 2.79 8.48
CA TYR A 141 -8.89 3.98 9.08
C TYR A 141 -9.98 4.96 9.48
N ARG A 142 -10.01 5.32 10.76
CA ARG A 142 -10.97 6.29 11.29
C ARG A 142 -10.79 7.66 10.66
N HIS A 143 -9.54 8.06 10.47
CA HIS A 143 -9.17 9.32 9.80
C HIS A 143 -7.78 9.19 9.18
N LEU A 144 -7.65 9.69 7.95
CA LEU A 144 -6.36 9.87 7.28
C LEU A 144 -6.22 11.33 6.86
N GLU A 145 -5.15 11.99 7.33
CA GLU A 145 -4.90 13.39 7.04
C GLU A 145 -4.76 13.62 5.52
N GLY A 146 -5.43 14.65 5.02
CA GLY A 146 -5.44 14.97 3.58
C GLY A 146 -6.36 14.09 2.73
N ILE A 147 -6.93 12.99 3.28
CA ILE A 147 -7.82 12.07 2.57
C ILE A 147 -9.24 12.17 3.12
N GLY A 148 -9.44 11.98 4.42
CA GLY A 148 -10.76 12.04 5.04
C GLY A 148 -10.94 11.04 6.17
N SER A 149 -12.20 10.85 6.58
CA SER A 149 -12.58 9.96 7.67
C SER A 149 -13.39 8.77 7.18
N GLY A 150 -13.36 7.65 7.93
CA GLY A 150 -14.08 6.44 7.60
C GLY A 150 -13.58 5.78 6.32
N ILE A 151 -12.26 5.69 6.16
CA ILE A 151 -11.63 5.13 4.97
C ILE A 151 -11.51 3.62 5.12
N GLU A 152 -12.04 2.89 4.15
CA GLU A 152 -11.87 1.44 4.03
C GLU A 152 -11.01 1.14 2.80
N ILE A 153 -10.03 0.26 2.97
CA ILE A 153 -9.17 -0.21 1.89
C ILE A 153 -9.27 -1.71 1.87
N GLU A 154 -9.73 -2.26 0.75
CA GLU A 154 -9.83 -3.69 0.54
C GLU A 154 -8.61 -4.20 -0.22
N PHE A 155 -8.05 -5.30 0.26
CA PHE A 155 -6.99 -6.04 -0.38
C PHE A 155 -7.46 -7.44 -0.71
N VAL A 156 -7.16 -7.93 -1.90
CA VAL A 156 -7.56 -9.26 -2.37
C VAL A 156 -6.35 -10.04 -2.86
N ASP A 157 -6.34 -11.34 -2.55
CA ASP A 157 -5.34 -12.30 -3.03
C ASP A 157 -6.00 -13.36 -3.92
N PRO A 158 -6.20 -13.08 -5.24
CA PRO A 158 -6.90 -14.02 -6.13
C PRO A 158 -6.10 -15.29 -6.42
N THR A 159 -4.80 -15.28 -6.15
CA THR A 159 -3.90 -16.41 -6.39
C THR A 159 -3.70 -17.30 -5.19
N GLY A 160 -4.07 -16.84 -3.99
CA GLY A 160 -3.85 -17.55 -2.73
C GLY A 160 -2.37 -17.71 -2.37
N THR A 161 -1.52 -16.82 -2.88
CA THR A 161 -0.06 -16.84 -2.64
C THR A 161 0.39 -15.95 -1.49
N GLY A 162 -0.53 -15.21 -0.87
CA GLY A 162 -0.24 -14.19 0.13
C GLY A 162 0.09 -12.81 -0.45
N GLU A 163 0.06 -12.67 -1.78
CA GLU A 163 0.23 -11.39 -2.45
C GLU A 163 -1.12 -10.67 -2.56
N TYR A 164 -1.43 -9.91 -1.52
CA TYR A 164 -2.63 -9.09 -1.46
C TYR A 164 -2.43 -7.80 -2.23
N ARG A 165 -3.29 -7.52 -3.20
CA ARG A 165 -3.31 -6.28 -3.97
C ARG A 165 -4.53 -5.44 -3.60
N ILE A 166 -4.44 -4.13 -3.75
CA ILE A 166 -5.59 -3.23 -3.53
C ILE A 166 -6.69 -3.59 -4.52
N ALA A 167 -7.88 -3.85 -4.00
CA ALA A 167 -9.07 -4.04 -4.81
C ALA A 167 -9.61 -2.68 -5.29
N ARG A 168 -9.94 -2.59 -6.56
CA ARG A 168 -10.56 -1.40 -7.17
C ARG A 168 -12.07 -1.40 -7.02
N SER A 169 -12.63 -2.55 -6.69
CA SER A 169 -14.06 -2.79 -6.54
C SER A 169 -14.27 -3.95 -5.57
N PRO A 170 -15.35 -3.93 -4.75
CA PRO A 170 -15.73 -5.06 -3.90
C PRO A 170 -16.03 -6.35 -4.67
N ASN A 171 -16.24 -6.27 -5.98
CA ASN A 171 -16.46 -7.45 -6.82
C ASN A 171 -15.17 -8.24 -7.09
N GLU A 172 -14.00 -7.65 -6.89
CA GLU A 172 -12.73 -8.34 -7.16
C GLU A 172 -12.45 -9.52 -6.24
N LYS A 173 -13.04 -9.53 -5.04
CA LYS A 173 -12.95 -10.67 -4.13
C LYS A 173 -13.87 -11.84 -4.50
N ASP A 174 -14.85 -11.62 -5.40
CA ASP A 174 -15.83 -12.62 -5.80
C ASP A 174 -15.21 -13.71 -6.69
N ALA A 175 -14.92 -14.86 -6.11
CA ALA A 175 -14.36 -16.00 -6.82
C ALA A 175 -15.33 -16.64 -7.80
N LEU A 176 -16.62 -16.36 -7.69
CA LEU A 176 -17.68 -16.86 -8.59
C LEU A 176 -18.09 -15.82 -9.64
N ALA A 177 -17.37 -14.69 -9.73
CA ALA A 177 -17.72 -13.60 -10.64
C ALA A 177 -17.92 -14.07 -12.09
N MET A 178 -17.09 -14.99 -12.56
CA MET A 178 -17.14 -15.53 -13.93
C MET A 178 -17.91 -16.84 -14.06
N VAL A 179 -18.51 -17.35 -12.98
CA VAL A 179 -19.29 -18.61 -13.00
C VAL A 179 -20.76 -18.30 -13.26
N PRO A 180 -21.34 -18.72 -14.40
CA PRO A 180 -22.73 -18.45 -14.70
C PRO A 180 -23.68 -19.04 -13.65
N GLY A 181 -24.68 -18.26 -13.23
CA GLY A 181 -25.72 -18.70 -12.29
C GLY A 181 -25.31 -18.91 -10.85
N ALA A 182 -24.01 -18.69 -10.51
CA ALA A 182 -23.51 -18.81 -9.15
C ALA A 182 -23.15 -17.44 -8.56
N GLY A 183 -23.21 -17.30 -7.24
CA GLY A 183 -22.82 -16.08 -6.53
C GLY A 183 -23.63 -14.84 -6.96
N LEU A 184 -24.91 -14.98 -7.20
CA LEU A 184 -25.79 -13.91 -7.67
C LEU A 184 -26.12 -12.94 -6.53
N THR A 185 -26.17 -11.64 -6.86
CA THR A 185 -26.77 -10.62 -6.00
C THR A 185 -28.29 -10.78 -5.92
N LEU A 186 -28.94 -10.09 -5.00
CA LEU A 186 -30.41 -10.16 -4.87
C LEU A 186 -31.12 -9.70 -6.16
N ASN A 187 -30.66 -8.60 -6.76
CA ASN A 187 -31.24 -8.11 -8.02
C ASN A 187 -31.00 -9.07 -9.19
N GLU A 188 -29.83 -9.71 -9.24
CA GLU A 188 -29.53 -10.72 -10.26
C GLU A 188 -30.42 -11.98 -10.09
N GLN A 189 -30.69 -12.41 -8.85
CA GLN A 189 -31.62 -13.50 -8.55
C GLN A 189 -33.04 -13.19 -9.00
N LEU A 190 -33.45 -11.92 -8.89
CA LEU A 190 -34.79 -11.45 -9.30
C LEU A 190 -34.87 -11.11 -10.80
N GLY A 191 -33.78 -11.24 -11.55
CA GLY A 191 -33.74 -10.89 -12.97
C GLY A 191 -33.79 -9.37 -13.24
N LEU A 192 -33.56 -8.53 -12.24
CA LEU A 192 -33.57 -7.07 -12.35
C LEU A 192 -32.23 -6.50 -12.87
N SER A 193 -31.17 -7.27 -12.79
CA SER A 193 -29.86 -6.95 -13.33
C SER A 193 -29.14 -8.21 -13.79
N SER A 194 -28.07 -8.06 -14.56
CA SER A 194 -27.23 -9.17 -14.97
C SER A 194 -25.86 -9.12 -14.28
N LYS A 195 -25.24 -10.27 -14.17
CA LYS A 195 -23.88 -10.38 -13.66
C LYS A 195 -22.87 -9.59 -14.52
N ALA A 196 -23.09 -9.57 -15.83
CA ALA A 196 -22.29 -8.80 -16.77
C ALA A 196 -22.34 -7.29 -16.46
N ASP A 197 -23.51 -6.76 -16.13
CA ASP A 197 -23.70 -5.35 -15.78
C ASP A 197 -22.88 -4.98 -14.51
N ARG A 198 -22.88 -5.86 -13.52
CA ARG A 198 -22.10 -5.69 -12.30
C ARG A 198 -20.59 -5.66 -12.57
N LEU A 199 -20.10 -6.54 -13.42
CA LEU A 199 -18.67 -6.64 -13.74
C LEU A 199 -18.18 -5.51 -14.64
N THR A 200 -19.06 -4.98 -15.51
CA THR A 200 -18.73 -3.87 -16.41
C THR A 200 -18.98 -2.50 -15.80
N GLY A 201 -19.55 -2.44 -14.60
CA GLY A 201 -19.91 -1.19 -13.92
C GLY A 201 -21.15 -0.49 -14.49
N MET A 202 -21.83 -1.07 -15.46
CA MET A 202 -22.99 -0.47 -16.12
C MET A 202 -24.30 -0.55 -15.33
N GLY A 203 -24.37 -1.41 -14.31
CA GLY A 203 -25.61 -1.69 -13.57
C GLY A 203 -25.60 -1.30 -12.09
N ASN A 204 -24.52 -0.81 -11.56
CA ASN A 204 -24.35 -0.63 -10.11
C ASN A 204 -24.38 0.83 -9.68
N ASN A 205 -25.56 1.31 -9.37
CA ASN A 205 -25.76 2.59 -8.69
C ASN A 205 -25.15 2.66 -7.27
N TYR A 206 -24.67 1.54 -6.73
CA TYR A 206 -24.03 1.46 -5.42
C TYR A 206 -22.65 2.15 -5.39
N TYR A 207 -21.97 2.28 -6.53
CA TYR A 207 -20.68 2.93 -6.69
C TYR A 207 -20.75 4.26 -7.43
N GLN A 208 -21.90 4.90 -7.50
CA GLN A 208 -22.08 6.18 -8.21
C GLN A 208 -21.28 7.36 -7.65
N ARG A 209 -20.55 7.18 -6.57
CA ARG A 209 -19.58 8.18 -6.09
C ARG A 209 -18.15 7.71 -6.35
N GLU A 210 -17.85 7.41 -7.61
CA GLU A 210 -16.47 7.10 -8.01
C GLU A 210 -15.45 8.15 -7.57
N GLN A 211 -15.85 9.42 -7.44
CA GLN A 211 -14.99 10.51 -7.00
C GLN A 211 -14.74 10.52 -5.49
N ASP A 212 -15.63 9.91 -4.70
CA ASP A 212 -15.54 9.84 -3.23
C ASP A 212 -15.12 8.47 -2.73
N SER A 213 -14.92 7.49 -3.61
CA SER A 213 -14.50 6.15 -3.23
C SER A 213 -13.11 6.16 -2.60
N PRO A 214 -12.91 5.54 -1.42
CA PRO A 214 -11.59 5.36 -0.83
C PRO A 214 -10.63 4.63 -1.77
N PHE A 215 -11.13 3.77 -2.65
CA PHE A 215 -10.34 3.05 -3.65
C PHE A 215 -9.67 3.99 -4.66
N ARG A 216 -10.31 5.09 -5.07
CA ARG A 216 -9.72 6.08 -5.97
C ARG A 216 -8.74 7.03 -5.29
N ARG A 217 -8.98 7.37 -4.03
CA ARG A 217 -8.14 8.31 -3.29
C ARG A 217 -6.75 7.75 -2.98
N MET A 218 -6.59 6.44 -3.06
CA MET A 218 -5.35 5.73 -2.76
C MET A 218 -4.52 5.35 -4.01
N GLU A 219 -4.96 5.72 -5.21
CA GLU A 219 -4.22 5.54 -6.48
C GLU A 219 -3.15 6.63 -6.72
N ILE A 220 -2.52 7.16 -5.67
CA ILE A 220 -1.46 8.18 -5.82
C ILE A 220 -0.08 7.52 -5.87
#